data_c753e8bbd7a34c2d2c4142ab5e00fad3
#
_entry.id   c753e8bbd7a34c2d2c4142ab5e00fad3
#
_cell.length_a   1.000
_cell.length_b   1.000
_cell.length_c   1.000
_cell.angle_alpha   90.00
_cell.angle_beta   90.00
_cell.angle_gamma   90.00
#
_symmetry.space_group_name_H-M   'P 1'
#
loop_
_entity.id
_entity.type
_entity.pdbx_description
1 polymer ?
#
loop_
_entity_poly.entity_id
_entity_poly.type
_entity_poly.pdbx_seq_one_letter_code
_entity_poly.pdbx_strand_id
1 'polypeptide(L)'
;MDRKAHWDKAYSGREADSWSWFQGSPTVSLGLIKACGLAFDASIIDVGGGGSTLTGELLGQGFTALSVLDISSTALEKSRERLDAAVAGGVTWIESDITGFSTDDRFDLWHDRAVFHFLTDAGDREKYREILFRHLKPGGFLVVSTFAVDGPKKCSGLDIVGNDAQSLHKALGGDRLQMLESREEEHVTPKGGKQKFIYVRLQRV
;
A
#
# COMPACT_ATOMS: atom_id res chain seq x y z
N MET A 1 -10.63 10.97 -15.98
CA MET A 1 -10.70 9.49 -16.05
C MET A 1 -11.36 9.00 -14.77
N ASP A 2 -12.31 8.07 -14.88
CA ASP A 2 -12.89 7.40 -13.70
C ASP A 2 -11.87 6.36 -13.18
N ARG A 3 -11.24 6.66 -12.03
CA ARG A 3 -10.21 5.81 -11.43
C ARG A 3 -10.78 4.46 -10.99
N LYS A 4 -11.99 4.47 -10.39
CA LYS A 4 -12.65 3.24 -9.93
C LYS A 4 -12.91 2.29 -11.10
N ALA A 5 -13.56 2.77 -12.15
CA ALA A 5 -13.85 1.96 -13.33
C ALA A 5 -12.58 1.43 -14.00
N HIS A 6 -11.48 2.20 -14.01
CA HIS A 6 -10.19 1.75 -14.52
C HIS A 6 -9.65 0.54 -13.73
N TRP A 7 -9.65 0.64 -12.39
CA TRP A 7 -9.11 -0.41 -11.53
C TRP A 7 -10.01 -1.63 -11.47
N ASP A 8 -11.34 -1.48 -11.41
CA ASP A 8 -12.27 -2.61 -11.52
C ASP A 8 -12.03 -3.40 -12.81
N LYS A 9 -11.81 -2.71 -13.94
CA LYS A 9 -11.45 -3.35 -15.22
C LYS A 9 -10.08 -4.02 -15.16
N ALA A 10 -9.09 -3.44 -14.51
CA ALA A 10 -7.74 -4.00 -14.39
C ALA A 10 -7.74 -5.33 -13.62
N TYR A 11 -8.61 -5.45 -12.61
CA TYR A 11 -8.76 -6.65 -11.80
C TYR A 11 -9.76 -7.67 -12.37
N SER A 12 -10.69 -7.24 -13.25
CA SER A 12 -11.70 -8.13 -13.83
C SER A 12 -11.10 -9.12 -14.82
N GLY A 13 -11.58 -10.37 -14.79
CA GLY A 13 -11.29 -11.38 -15.81
C GLY A 13 -9.84 -11.87 -15.88
N ARG A 14 -9.03 -11.62 -14.84
CA ARG A 14 -7.63 -12.05 -14.76
C ARG A 14 -7.35 -12.73 -13.42
N GLU A 15 -6.51 -13.76 -13.46
CA GLU A 15 -5.97 -14.37 -12.25
C GLU A 15 -4.96 -13.41 -11.58
N ALA A 16 -4.85 -13.50 -10.26
CA ALA A 16 -4.01 -12.61 -9.47
C ALA A 16 -2.54 -12.67 -9.90
N ASP A 17 -2.03 -13.85 -10.18
CA ASP A 17 -0.65 -14.11 -10.62
C ASP A 17 -0.33 -13.58 -12.03
N SER A 18 -1.31 -13.05 -12.75
CA SER A 18 -1.11 -12.39 -14.05
C SER A 18 -0.85 -10.88 -13.95
N TRP A 19 -1.07 -10.24 -12.78
CA TRP A 19 -0.86 -8.81 -12.60
C TRP A 19 0.63 -8.48 -12.45
N SER A 20 1.10 -7.44 -13.13
CA SER A 20 2.52 -7.09 -13.13
C SER A 20 3.08 -6.71 -11.75
N TRP A 21 2.23 -6.33 -10.80
CA TRP A 21 2.58 -5.97 -9.43
C TRP A 21 2.41 -7.11 -8.42
N PHE A 22 1.91 -8.27 -8.86
CA PHE A 22 1.66 -9.40 -7.98
C PHE A 22 2.95 -9.92 -7.33
N GLN A 23 2.88 -10.17 -6.03
CA GLN A 23 3.92 -10.82 -5.25
C GLN A 23 3.30 -12.03 -4.54
N GLY A 24 3.85 -13.23 -4.75
CA GLY A 24 3.44 -14.43 -4.00
C GLY A 24 3.70 -14.27 -2.50
N SER A 25 4.81 -13.61 -2.14
CA SER A 25 5.07 -13.12 -0.77
C SER A 25 5.71 -11.73 -0.84
N PRO A 26 5.15 -10.72 -0.12
CA PRO A 26 5.65 -9.34 -0.11
C PRO A 26 6.79 -9.18 0.91
N THR A 27 7.91 -9.88 0.69
CA THR A 27 9.00 -10.06 1.67
C THR A 27 9.61 -8.74 2.15
N VAL A 28 9.75 -7.73 1.28
CA VAL A 28 10.30 -6.42 1.65
C VAL A 28 9.32 -5.70 2.58
N SER A 29 8.02 -5.64 2.23
CA SER A 29 6.98 -5.05 3.09
C SER A 29 6.94 -5.73 4.45
N LEU A 30 6.91 -7.06 4.49
CA LEU A 30 6.89 -7.85 5.74
C LEU A 30 8.12 -7.59 6.60
N GLY A 31 9.31 -7.53 6.00
CA GLY A 31 10.55 -7.22 6.71
C GLY A 31 10.55 -5.82 7.34
N LEU A 32 10.04 -4.81 6.63
CA LEU A 32 9.92 -3.44 7.12
C LEU A 32 8.85 -3.31 8.22
N ILE A 33 7.70 -4.00 8.08
CA ILE A 33 6.64 -4.04 9.09
C ILE A 33 7.16 -4.72 10.36
N LYS A 34 7.85 -5.87 10.24
CA LYS A 34 8.47 -6.56 11.37
C LYS A 34 9.46 -5.65 12.11
N ALA A 35 10.23 -4.84 11.38
CA ALA A 35 11.20 -3.90 11.96
C ALA A 35 10.53 -2.73 12.73
N CYS A 36 9.20 -2.55 12.63
CA CYS A 36 8.45 -1.60 13.45
C CYS A 36 8.22 -2.10 14.89
N GLY A 37 8.39 -3.40 15.17
CA GLY A 37 8.23 -3.97 16.51
C GLY A 37 6.81 -3.84 17.08
N LEU A 38 5.79 -3.90 16.22
CA LEU A 38 4.39 -3.73 16.62
C LEU A 38 3.86 -4.94 17.40
N ALA A 39 2.96 -4.69 18.35
CA ALA A 39 2.16 -5.73 18.98
C ALA A 39 1.15 -6.32 17.99
N PHE A 40 0.71 -7.57 18.20
CA PHE A 40 -0.18 -8.25 17.27
C PHE A 40 -1.60 -7.67 17.19
N ASP A 41 -2.00 -6.86 18.16
CA ASP A 41 -3.25 -6.10 18.21
C ASP A 41 -3.11 -4.67 17.65
N ALA A 42 -1.93 -4.30 17.16
CA ALA A 42 -1.72 -3.00 16.51
C ALA A 42 -2.61 -2.83 15.27
N SER A 43 -3.23 -1.66 15.16
CA SER A 43 -4.09 -1.31 14.02
C SER A 43 -3.25 -1.04 12.77
N ILE A 44 -3.42 -1.84 11.73
CA ILE A 44 -2.69 -1.72 10.46
C ILE A 44 -3.67 -1.45 9.32
N ILE A 45 -3.37 -0.47 8.47
CA ILE A 45 -4.08 -0.26 7.21
C ILE A 45 -3.15 -0.54 6.02
N ASP A 46 -3.63 -1.38 5.08
CA ASP A 46 -3.00 -1.64 3.78
C ASP A 46 -3.74 -0.86 2.69
N VAL A 47 -3.16 0.23 2.22
CA VAL A 47 -3.73 1.12 1.20
C VAL A 47 -3.40 0.59 -0.19
N GLY A 48 -4.45 0.37 -1.00
CA GLY A 48 -4.34 -0.31 -2.29
C GLY A 48 -4.07 -1.81 -2.15
N GLY A 49 -4.45 -2.39 -1.00
CA GLY A 49 -4.17 -3.78 -0.65
C GLY A 49 -5.09 -4.81 -1.30
N GLY A 50 -6.08 -4.40 -2.12
CA GLY A 50 -7.09 -5.30 -2.70
C GLY A 50 -6.52 -6.45 -3.54
N GLY A 51 -5.37 -6.26 -4.18
CA GLY A 51 -4.70 -7.33 -4.94
C GLY A 51 -3.53 -8.00 -4.20
N SER A 52 -3.24 -7.58 -2.97
CA SER A 52 -2.06 -7.97 -2.19
C SER A 52 -2.24 -9.31 -1.48
N THR A 53 -1.12 -9.99 -1.22
CA THR A 53 -1.04 -11.16 -0.32
C THR A 53 -0.67 -10.73 1.11
N LEU A 54 -0.37 -9.44 1.34
CA LEU A 54 0.14 -8.93 2.61
C LEU A 54 -0.80 -9.21 3.78
N THR A 55 -2.10 -8.99 3.59
CA THR A 55 -3.11 -9.22 4.64
C THR A 55 -3.10 -10.67 5.13
N GLY A 56 -3.05 -11.65 4.22
CA GLY A 56 -2.97 -13.06 4.58
C GLY A 56 -1.69 -13.41 5.35
N GLU A 57 -0.57 -12.85 4.94
CA GLU A 57 0.72 -13.04 5.61
C GLU A 57 0.72 -12.43 7.03
N LEU A 58 0.15 -11.23 7.21
CA LEU A 58 0.05 -10.58 8.52
C LEU A 58 -0.88 -11.35 9.46
N LEU A 59 -2.03 -11.82 8.96
CA LEU A 59 -2.92 -12.70 9.73
C LEU A 59 -2.22 -14.00 10.14
N GLY A 60 -1.47 -14.62 9.23
CA GLY A 60 -0.67 -15.81 9.51
C GLY A 60 0.43 -15.58 10.57
N GLN A 61 0.91 -14.34 10.71
CA GLN A 61 1.85 -13.92 11.76
C GLN A 61 1.18 -13.59 13.09
N GLY A 62 -0.16 -13.54 13.15
CA GLY A 62 -0.94 -13.31 14.37
C GLY A 62 -1.48 -11.89 14.54
N PHE A 63 -1.33 -10.99 13.54
CA PHE A 63 -1.97 -9.67 13.61
C PHE A 63 -3.49 -9.81 13.51
N THR A 64 -4.23 -9.05 14.33
CA THR A 64 -5.68 -9.19 14.50
C THR A 64 -6.49 -7.96 14.10
N ALA A 65 -5.87 -6.79 13.99
CA ALA A 65 -6.55 -5.52 13.70
C ALA A 65 -6.11 -4.96 12.34
N LEU A 66 -6.57 -5.62 11.26
CA LEU A 66 -6.20 -5.29 9.89
C LEU A 66 -7.34 -4.60 9.14
N SER A 67 -7.01 -3.53 8.43
CA SER A 67 -7.87 -2.86 7.47
C SER A 67 -7.23 -2.89 6.09
N VAL A 68 -8.02 -3.14 5.06
CA VAL A 68 -7.59 -3.10 3.65
C VAL A 68 -8.44 -2.08 2.93
N LEU A 69 -7.80 -1.07 2.36
CA LEU A 69 -8.45 -0.06 1.55
C LEU A 69 -8.06 -0.23 0.09
N ASP A 70 -9.04 -0.26 -0.79
CA ASP A 70 -8.83 -0.20 -2.24
C ASP A 70 -9.98 0.56 -2.90
N ILE A 71 -9.70 1.20 -4.02
CA ILE A 71 -10.73 1.87 -4.83
C ILE A 71 -11.60 0.87 -5.60
N SER A 72 -11.08 -0.35 -5.84
CA SER A 72 -11.73 -1.41 -6.59
C SER A 72 -12.40 -2.43 -5.67
N SER A 73 -13.73 -2.51 -5.74
CA SER A 73 -14.49 -3.58 -5.08
C SER A 73 -14.07 -4.96 -5.59
N THR A 74 -13.81 -5.08 -6.90
CA THR A 74 -13.35 -6.34 -7.52
C THR A 74 -12.01 -6.80 -6.92
N ALA A 75 -11.09 -5.88 -6.64
CA ALA A 75 -9.82 -6.20 -6.01
C ALA A 75 -10.02 -6.70 -4.56
N LEU A 76 -10.88 -6.02 -3.79
CA LEU A 76 -11.20 -6.41 -2.41
C LEU A 76 -11.88 -7.78 -2.35
N GLU A 77 -12.83 -8.06 -3.25
CA GLU A 77 -13.49 -9.37 -3.35
C GLU A 77 -12.48 -10.48 -3.60
N LYS A 78 -11.59 -10.31 -4.60
CA LYS A 78 -10.53 -11.28 -4.91
C LYS A 78 -9.56 -11.50 -3.74
N SER A 79 -9.26 -10.47 -2.97
CA SER A 79 -8.42 -10.59 -1.77
C SER A 79 -9.12 -11.39 -0.67
N ARG A 80 -10.41 -11.09 -0.46
CA ARG A 80 -11.25 -11.80 0.52
C ARG A 80 -11.42 -13.28 0.16
N GLU A 81 -11.63 -13.61 -1.12
CA GLU A 81 -11.78 -15.00 -1.60
C GLU A 81 -10.52 -15.85 -1.40
N ARG A 82 -9.33 -15.23 -1.33
CA ARG A 82 -8.06 -15.94 -1.06
C ARG A 82 -7.86 -16.28 0.41
N LEU A 83 -8.63 -15.71 1.30
CA LEU A 83 -8.57 -15.96 2.74
C LEU A 83 -9.64 -16.97 3.13
N ASP A 84 -9.37 -17.76 4.16
CA ASP A 84 -10.40 -18.54 4.83
C ASP A 84 -11.51 -17.60 5.32
N ALA A 85 -12.77 -17.99 5.12
CA ALA A 85 -13.93 -17.15 5.41
C ALA A 85 -13.97 -16.68 6.88
N ALA A 86 -13.55 -17.52 7.82
CA ALA A 86 -13.49 -17.18 9.24
C ALA A 86 -12.44 -16.09 9.51
N VAL A 87 -11.32 -16.14 8.80
CA VAL A 87 -10.21 -15.20 8.92
C VAL A 87 -10.53 -13.89 8.20
N ALA A 88 -11.12 -13.97 7.01
CA ALA A 88 -11.56 -12.80 6.24
C ALA A 88 -12.59 -11.94 6.97
N GLY A 89 -13.44 -12.56 7.82
CA GLY A 89 -14.43 -11.87 8.66
C GLY A 89 -13.82 -10.97 9.75
N GLY A 90 -12.55 -11.19 10.11
CA GLY A 90 -11.82 -10.35 11.06
C GLY A 90 -11.12 -9.14 10.43
N VAL A 91 -11.12 -9.00 9.11
CA VAL A 91 -10.50 -7.88 8.38
C VAL A 91 -11.54 -6.82 8.03
N THR A 92 -11.21 -5.55 8.25
CA THR A 92 -12.04 -4.42 7.80
C THR A 92 -11.74 -4.12 6.33
N TRP A 93 -12.70 -4.36 5.43
CA TRP A 93 -12.58 -4.12 4.00
C TRP A 93 -13.24 -2.79 3.63
N ILE A 94 -12.47 -1.87 3.02
CA ILE A 94 -12.88 -0.48 2.77
C ILE A 94 -12.77 -0.18 1.27
N GLU A 95 -13.90 -0.01 0.60
CA GLU A 95 -13.95 0.48 -0.77
C GLU A 95 -13.94 2.02 -0.76
N SER A 96 -12.80 2.62 -1.13
CA SER A 96 -12.67 4.09 -1.19
C SER A 96 -11.48 4.51 -2.05
N ASP A 97 -11.63 5.66 -2.74
CA ASP A 97 -10.46 6.40 -3.23
C ASP A 97 -9.73 7.01 -2.02
N ILE A 98 -8.42 6.78 -1.95
CA ILE A 98 -7.60 7.29 -0.84
C ILE A 98 -7.67 8.81 -0.70
N THR A 99 -7.91 9.54 -1.78
CA THR A 99 -8.04 11.01 -1.74
C THR A 99 -9.36 11.52 -1.15
N GLY A 100 -10.30 10.63 -0.88
CA GLY A 100 -11.58 10.90 -0.23
C GLY A 100 -11.83 10.05 1.02
N PHE A 101 -10.85 9.25 1.44
CA PHE A 101 -10.99 8.34 2.57
C PHE A 101 -11.19 9.09 3.90
N SER A 102 -12.13 8.61 4.69
CA SER A 102 -12.39 9.09 6.05
C SER A 102 -12.92 7.95 6.92
N THR A 103 -12.48 7.91 8.16
CA THR A 103 -12.90 6.98 9.22
C THR A 103 -12.68 7.62 10.58
N ASP A 104 -13.27 7.07 11.63
CA ASP A 104 -12.97 7.46 13.02
C ASP A 104 -11.73 6.71 13.54
N ASP A 105 -11.29 5.66 12.85
CA ASP A 105 -10.15 4.85 13.23
C ASP A 105 -8.83 5.59 13.05
N ARG A 106 -7.84 5.20 13.87
CA ARG A 106 -6.44 5.60 13.75
C ARG A 106 -5.54 4.39 13.79
N PHE A 107 -4.49 4.43 12.97
CA PHE A 107 -3.62 3.30 12.72
C PHE A 107 -2.25 3.46 13.38
N ASP A 108 -1.71 2.35 13.87
CA ASP A 108 -0.33 2.24 14.36
C ASP A 108 0.64 2.11 13.19
N LEU A 109 0.18 1.49 12.09
CA LEU A 109 0.94 1.36 10.86
C LEU A 109 0.06 1.63 9.63
N TRP A 110 0.61 2.44 8.73
CA TRP A 110 0.10 2.73 7.40
C TRP A 110 1.02 2.10 6.38
N HIS A 111 0.52 1.15 5.60
CA HIS A 111 1.24 0.54 4.50
C HIS A 111 0.65 1.00 3.17
N ASP A 112 1.51 1.32 2.21
CA ASP A 112 1.13 1.67 0.83
C ASP A 112 2.20 1.15 -0.14
N ARG A 113 1.85 0.17 -0.95
CA ARG A 113 2.72 -0.29 -2.03
C ARG A 113 2.09 0.03 -3.37
N ALA A 114 2.66 1.04 -4.03
CA ALA A 114 2.30 1.43 -5.40
C ALA A 114 0.92 2.12 -5.54
N VAL A 115 0.41 2.83 -4.51
CA VAL A 115 -0.74 3.74 -4.66
C VAL A 115 -0.28 5.18 -4.78
N PHE A 116 0.58 5.65 -3.86
CA PHE A 116 1.06 7.03 -3.84
C PHE A 116 1.68 7.48 -5.17
N HIS A 117 2.33 6.60 -5.91
CA HIS A 117 2.96 6.97 -7.19
C HIS A 117 1.95 7.30 -8.31
N PHE A 118 0.68 6.88 -8.21
CA PHE A 118 -0.38 7.26 -9.14
C PHE A 118 -0.93 8.66 -8.89
N LEU A 119 -0.66 9.25 -7.73
CA LEU A 119 -1.07 10.61 -7.40
C LEU A 119 -0.10 11.59 -8.08
N THR A 120 -0.33 11.86 -9.37
CA THR A 120 0.52 12.74 -10.18
C THR A 120 0.16 14.22 -10.00
N ASP A 121 -1.05 14.53 -9.53
CA ASP A 121 -1.51 15.88 -9.22
C ASP A 121 -1.12 16.33 -7.81
N ALA A 122 -0.70 17.59 -7.67
CA ALA A 122 -0.25 18.13 -6.38
C ALA A 122 -1.38 18.19 -5.34
N GLY A 123 -2.61 18.48 -5.78
CA GLY A 123 -3.79 18.52 -4.89
C GLY A 123 -4.15 17.14 -4.35
N ASP A 124 -4.05 16.08 -5.17
CA ASP A 124 -4.29 14.71 -4.71
C ASP A 124 -3.21 14.24 -3.72
N ARG A 125 -1.95 14.64 -3.93
CA ARG A 125 -0.88 14.39 -2.96
C ARG A 125 -1.09 15.11 -1.64
N GLU A 126 -1.60 16.35 -1.69
CA GLU A 126 -1.95 17.08 -0.46
C GLU A 126 -3.07 16.38 0.30
N LYS A 127 -4.16 15.99 -0.36
CA LYS A 127 -5.26 15.22 0.25
C LYS A 127 -4.74 13.92 0.88
N TYR A 128 -3.88 13.18 0.18
CA TYR A 128 -3.25 11.97 0.74
C TYR A 128 -2.49 12.28 2.03
N ARG A 129 -1.68 13.35 2.07
CA ARG A 129 -0.96 13.75 3.28
C ARG A 129 -1.89 14.14 4.42
N GLU A 130 -2.93 14.92 4.14
CA GLU A 130 -3.93 15.30 5.14
C GLU A 130 -4.60 14.07 5.76
N ILE A 131 -5.00 13.11 4.92
CA ILE A 131 -5.63 11.86 5.34
C ILE A 131 -4.65 11.01 6.14
N LEU A 132 -3.42 10.83 5.64
CA LEU A 132 -2.36 10.13 6.35
C LEU A 132 -2.16 10.67 7.76
N PHE A 133 -1.95 11.99 7.90
CA PHE A 133 -1.69 12.60 9.20
C PHE A 133 -2.92 12.69 10.10
N ARG A 134 -4.12 12.60 9.55
CA ARG A 134 -5.37 12.50 10.33
C ARG A 134 -5.51 11.12 10.96
N HIS A 135 -5.14 10.07 10.24
CA HIS A 135 -5.42 8.68 10.64
C HIS A 135 -4.19 7.91 11.14
N LEU A 136 -2.97 8.30 10.81
CA LEU A 136 -1.77 7.73 11.42
C LEU A 136 -1.59 8.30 12.84
N LYS A 137 -1.44 7.44 13.85
CA LYS A 137 -1.21 7.87 15.23
C LYS A 137 0.12 8.63 15.38
N PRO A 138 0.26 9.59 16.31
CA PRO A 138 1.58 10.08 16.72
C PRO A 138 2.47 8.91 17.15
N GLY A 139 3.73 8.88 16.71
CA GLY A 139 4.64 7.74 16.91
C GLY A 139 4.36 6.53 16.03
N GLY A 140 3.26 6.54 15.25
CA GLY A 140 2.91 5.47 14.31
C GLY A 140 3.87 5.37 13.13
N PHE A 141 3.91 4.21 12.50
CA PHE A 141 4.82 3.90 11.41
C PHE A 141 4.15 4.00 10.05
N LEU A 142 4.97 4.36 9.05
CA LEU A 142 4.58 4.44 7.66
C LEU A 142 5.57 3.60 6.83
N VAL A 143 5.07 2.63 6.09
CA VAL A 143 5.84 1.86 5.11
C VAL A 143 5.24 2.14 3.74
N VAL A 144 5.95 2.90 2.91
CA VAL A 144 5.50 3.26 1.56
C VAL A 144 6.50 2.81 0.52
N SER A 145 5.97 2.34 -0.60
CA SER A 145 6.77 1.98 -1.77
C SER A 145 6.21 2.58 -3.05
N THR A 146 7.12 3.07 -3.88
CA THR A 146 6.82 3.58 -5.23
C THR A 146 7.81 2.99 -6.23
N PHE A 147 7.55 3.13 -7.54
CA PHE A 147 8.62 2.89 -8.49
C PHE A 147 9.81 3.83 -8.23
N ALA A 148 11.01 3.32 -8.44
CA ALA A 148 12.24 4.12 -8.38
C ALA A 148 12.30 5.13 -9.53
N VAL A 149 13.16 6.19 -9.40
CA VAL A 149 13.31 7.23 -10.43
C VAL A 149 13.77 6.68 -11.78
N ASP A 150 14.55 5.60 -11.77
CA ASP A 150 15.01 4.87 -12.96
C ASP A 150 14.12 3.67 -13.32
N GLY A 151 12.99 3.51 -12.62
CA GLY A 151 11.97 2.50 -12.88
C GLY A 151 11.01 2.86 -14.02
N PRO A 152 9.93 2.07 -14.19
CA PRO A 152 8.91 2.34 -15.19
C PRO A 152 8.30 3.74 -15.04
N LYS A 153 7.87 4.35 -16.15
CA LYS A 153 7.17 5.65 -16.15
C LYS A 153 5.66 5.52 -16.19
N LYS A 154 5.17 4.31 -16.43
CA LYS A 154 3.74 3.97 -16.43
C LYS A 154 3.50 2.65 -15.71
N CYS A 155 2.33 2.55 -15.07
CA CYS A 155 1.81 1.32 -14.50
C CYS A 155 0.35 1.16 -14.91
N SER A 156 -0.05 -0.03 -15.39
CA SER A 156 -1.42 -0.30 -15.87
C SER A 156 -1.95 0.74 -16.86
N GLY A 157 -1.06 1.30 -17.70
CA GLY A 157 -1.40 2.34 -18.68
C GLY A 157 -1.49 3.76 -18.11
N LEU A 158 -1.39 3.94 -16.80
CA LEU A 158 -1.42 5.25 -16.12
C LEU A 158 -0.01 5.81 -15.93
N ASP A 159 0.10 7.13 -16.01
CA ASP A 159 1.33 7.83 -15.63
C ASP A 159 1.56 7.73 -14.12
N ILE A 160 2.82 7.64 -13.73
CA ILE A 160 3.24 7.58 -12.32
C ILE A 160 4.38 8.55 -12.04
N VAL A 161 4.62 8.82 -10.77
CA VAL A 161 5.80 9.55 -10.31
C VAL A 161 6.74 8.58 -9.59
N GLY A 162 7.91 8.33 -10.20
CA GLY A 162 9.00 7.58 -9.57
C GLY A 162 9.74 8.46 -8.56
N ASN A 163 10.24 7.83 -7.50
CA ASN A 163 10.94 8.52 -6.41
C ASN A 163 12.28 7.82 -6.07
N ASP A 164 13.16 8.55 -5.43
CA ASP A 164 14.18 8.02 -4.53
C ASP A 164 13.72 8.15 -3.07
N ALA A 165 14.51 7.69 -2.11
CA ALA A 165 14.13 7.71 -0.70
C ALA A 165 13.90 9.15 -0.17
N GLN A 166 14.73 10.10 -0.56
CA GLN A 166 14.63 11.48 -0.11
C GLN A 166 13.44 12.21 -0.70
N SER A 167 13.21 12.08 -2.01
CA SER A 167 12.07 12.68 -2.69
C SER A 167 10.75 12.09 -2.20
N LEU A 168 10.69 10.77 -1.94
CA LEU A 168 9.52 10.12 -1.36
C LEU A 168 9.25 10.60 0.06
N HIS A 169 10.27 10.65 0.92
CA HIS A 169 10.17 11.19 2.27
C HIS A 169 9.63 12.63 2.27
N LYS A 170 10.22 13.50 1.44
CA LYS A 170 9.77 14.89 1.30
C LYS A 170 8.32 14.98 0.82
N ALA A 171 7.95 14.15 -0.17
CA ALA A 171 6.60 14.13 -0.73
C ALA A 171 5.54 13.64 0.26
N LEU A 172 5.90 12.75 1.21
CA LEU A 172 5.00 12.21 2.22
C LEU A 172 4.80 13.12 3.44
N GLY A 173 5.71 14.05 3.71
CA GLY A 173 5.53 14.96 4.85
C GLY A 173 6.82 15.55 5.42
N GLY A 174 8.00 15.15 4.91
CA GLY A 174 9.29 15.71 5.31
C GLY A 174 9.50 15.67 6.82
N ASP A 175 9.75 16.83 7.44
CA ASP A 175 10.11 16.95 8.87
C ASP A 175 9.06 16.42 9.86
N ARG A 176 7.83 16.12 9.39
CA ARG A 176 6.80 15.48 10.22
C ARG A 176 7.00 13.96 10.36
N LEU A 177 7.96 13.42 9.64
CA LEU A 177 8.28 11.99 9.57
C LEU A 177 9.78 11.80 9.73
N GLN A 178 10.19 10.94 10.64
CA GLN A 178 11.59 10.50 10.74
C GLN A 178 11.83 9.33 9.78
N MET A 179 12.82 9.43 8.89
CA MET A 179 13.22 8.30 8.06
C MET A 179 14.06 7.32 8.89
N LEU A 180 13.58 6.10 9.03
CA LEU A 180 14.25 5.03 9.79
C LEU A 180 15.05 4.10 8.88
N GLU A 181 14.54 3.83 7.67
CA GLU A 181 15.14 2.87 6.74
C GLU A 181 14.65 3.12 5.33
N SER A 182 15.48 2.82 4.32
CA SER A 182 15.08 2.69 2.93
C SER A 182 15.63 1.41 2.32
N ARG A 183 14.89 0.81 1.40
CA ARG A 183 15.30 -0.40 0.64
C ARG A 183 14.92 -0.28 -0.82
N GLU A 184 15.75 -0.81 -1.69
CA GLU A 184 15.44 -1.02 -3.10
C GLU A 184 14.99 -2.47 -3.32
N GLU A 185 14.06 -2.67 -4.24
CA GLU A 185 13.61 -3.98 -4.70
C GLU A 185 13.59 -4.02 -6.22
N GLU A 186 14.19 -5.04 -6.82
CA GLU A 186 13.91 -5.41 -8.19
C GLU A 186 12.81 -6.47 -8.21
N HIS A 187 11.57 -6.03 -8.40
CA HIS A 187 10.42 -6.92 -8.56
C HIS A 187 10.42 -7.55 -9.94
N VAL A 188 10.37 -8.88 -10.00
CA VAL A 188 10.19 -9.63 -11.23
C VAL A 188 8.71 -9.91 -11.43
N THR A 189 8.13 -9.32 -12.49
CA THR A 189 6.71 -9.53 -12.80
C THR A 189 6.46 -10.99 -13.21
N PRO A 190 5.22 -11.51 -13.12
CA PRO A 190 4.89 -12.87 -13.56
C PRO A 190 5.28 -13.17 -15.02
N LYS A 191 5.42 -12.15 -15.87
CA LYS A 191 5.86 -12.25 -17.27
C LYS A 191 7.37 -12.07 -17.44
N GLY A 192 8.16 -12.06 -16.35
CA GLY A 192 9.62 -11.93 -16.39
C GLY A 192 10.15 -10.49 -16.57
N GLY A 193 9.29 -9.49 -16.65
CA GLY A 193 9.72 -8.09 -16.67
C GLY A 193 10.26 -7.64 -15.31
N LYS A 194 11.18 -6.69 -15.31
CA LYS A 194 11.79 -6.15 -14.09
C LYS A 194 11.25 -4.77 -13.80
N GLN A 195 10.91 -4.53 -12.54
CA GLN A 195 10.40 -3.26 -12.04
C GLN A 195 11.16 -2.88 -10.76
N LYS A 196 11.83 -1.71 -10.79
CA LYS A 196 12.55 -1.22 -9.62
C LYS A 196 11.61 -0.42 -8.72
N PHE A 197 11.61 -0.76 -7.45
CA PHE A 197 10.90 -0.07 -6.39
C PHE A 197 11.86 0.51 -5.37
N ILE A 198 11.45 1.63 -4.78
CA ILE A 198 12.03 2.17 -3.55
C ILE A 198 11.00 2.05 -2.43
N TYR A 199 11.42 1.55 -1.29
CA TYR A 199 10.66 1.48 -0.05
C TYR A 199 11.27 2.43 0.97
N VAL A 200 10.41 3.06 1.77
CA VAL A 200 10.81 3.81 2.95
C VAL A 200 10.00 3.34 4.16
N ARG A 201 10.69 3.20 5.30
CA ARG A 201 10.06 3.04 6.61
C ARG A 201 10.29 4.30 7.41
N LEU A 202 9.18 4.97 7.73
CA LEU A 202 9.16 6.25 8.40
C LEU A 202 8.39 6.13 9.72
N GLN A 203 8.66 7.04 10.66
CA GLN A 203 7.90 7.18 11.88
C GLN A 203 7.36 8.59 12.01
N ARG A 204 6.11 8.74 12.39
CA ARG A 204 5.49 10.03 12.67
C ARG A 204 6.06 10.64 13.95
N VAL A 205 6.65 11.82 13.86
CA VAL A 205 7.15 12.62 14.99
C VAL A 205 6.08 13.55 15.52
#